data_18f56c68b8cbf6f829c844f49fdb2edb
#
_entry.id   18f56c68b8cbf6f829c844f49fdb2edb
#
_cell.length_a   1.000
_cell.length_b   1.000
_cell.length_c   1.000
_cell.angle_alpha   90.00
_cell.angle_beta   90.00
_cell.angle_gamma   90.00
#
_symmetry.space_group_name_H-M   'P 1'
#
loop_
_entity.id
_entity.type
_entity.pdbx_description
1 polymer ?
#
loop_
_entity_poly.entity_id
_entity_poly.type
_entity_poly.pdbx_seq_one_letter_code
_entity_poly.pdbx_strand_id
1 'polypeptide(L)'
;MSEQRTLSLGFREFQPSNYERLVKIYNANYPDYRISVAERRSRDESVDRTKYLLKRFGCVDLEHDRIVGFGDLINVPDMYHPQKFMASILVEPKQQCRGIGRAIYNRLEEELAQRNAILAWTMAKEDLPKRIEFFRRRGFIEKTKNWESRLDLLTADTAPFQRYIDKALKGGITFTTLAEEQRHGQDSLRKIHELVQRIQADMPRETDFTPLTYEQWESFSLKNPQLVPEGYFIAKEGPNYVGMSNVHRIDTEPGLLNQDDTGVRREYRGRGIATALKLKVIDFGKKNGYRTLRTWNDSSNAPMLAVNTKLGFKRQVGWVMMEKILRSESSP
;
A
#
# COMPACT_ATOMS: atom_id res chain seq x y z
N MET A 1 -32.18 19.99 -23.73
CA MET A 1 -31.04 19.03 -23.76
C MET A 1 -29.80 19.85 -24.08
N SER A 2 -28.96 20.12 -23.10
CA SER A 2 -27.71 20.85 -23.34
C SER A 2 -26.78 19.93 -24.14
N GLU A 3 -26.36 20.36 -25.31
CA GLU A 3 -25.27 19.72 -26.08
C GLU A 3 -24.07 19.53 -25.14
N GLN A 4 -23.75 18.29 -24.80
CA GLN A 4 -22.51 17.99 -24.09
C GLN A 4 -21.35 18.33 -25.04
N ARG A 5 -20.78 19.50 -24.87
CA ARG A 5 -19.59 19.96 -25.61
C ARG A 5 -18.51 18.91 -25.48
N THR A 6 -18.15 18.28 -26.57
CA THR A 6 -17.07 17.27 -26.62
C THR A 6 -15.76 17.99 -26.26
N LEU A 7 -15.09 17.55 -25.17
CA LEU A 7 -13.82 18.13 -24.77
C LEU A 7 -12.75 17.80 -25.80
N SER A 8 -11.98 18.80 -26.19
CA SER A 8 -10.73 18.60 -26.93
C SER A 8 -9.65 18.16 -25.94
N LEU A 9 -9.24 16.89 -26.01
CA LEU A 9 -8.30 16.30 -25.07
C LEU A 9 -6.96 16.01 -25.74
N GLY A 10 -5.87 16.30 -25.01
CA GLY A 10 -4.51 15.93 -25.36
C GLY A 10 -3.80 15.23 -24.22
N PHE A 11 -2.58 14.74 -24.47
CA PHE A 11 -1.74 14.10 -23.47
C PHE A 11 -0.39 14.78 -23.37
N ARG A 12 0.12 14.93 -22.16
CA ARG A 12 1.48 15.43 -21.87
C ARG A 12 2.20 14.46 -20.95
N GLU A 13 3.49 14.28 -21.22
CA GLU A 13 4.38 13.56 -20.30
C GLU A 13 4.41 14.25 -18.94
N PHE A 14 4.45 13.44 -17.88
CA PHE A 14 4.52 13.95 -16.52
C PHE A 14 5.84 14.68 -16.27
N GLN A 15 5.75 15.87 -15.70
CA GLN A 15 6.88 16.68 -15.30
C GLN A 15 6.86 16.94 -13.79
N PRO A 16 8.00 17.22 -13.14
CA PRO A 16 8.06 17.53 -11.71
C PRO A 16 7.15 18.70 -11.28
N SER A 17 6.89 19.66 -12.18
CA SER A 17 5.94 20.76 -11.95
C SER A 17 4.48 20.29 -11.84
N ASN A 18 4.17 19.05 -12.24
CA ASN A 18 2.81 18.52 -12.18
C ASN A 18 2.44 17.87 -10.85
N TYR A 19 3.39 17.71 -9.89
CA TYR A 19 3.09 17.04 -8.61
C TYR A 19 1.98 17.73 -7.83
N GLU A 20 1.96 19.04 -7.75
CA GLU A 20 0.88 19.78 -7.04
C GLU A 20 -0.49 19.48 -7.66
N ARG A 21 -0.56 19.45 -8.99
CA ARG A 21 -1.80 19.15 -9.70
C ARG A 21 -2.22 17.69 -9.51
N LEU A 22 -1.28 16.76 -9.57
CA LEU A 22 -1.52 15.33 -9.32
C LEU A 22 -2.09 15.12 -7.92
N VAL A 23 -1.43 15.66 -6.89
CA VAL A 23 -1.83 15.52 -5.50
C VAL A 23 -3.19 16.17 -5.24
N LYS A 24 -3.45 17.35 -5.84
CA LYS A 24 -4.76 18.00 -5.76
C LYS A 24 -5.88 17.12 -6.30
N ILE A 25 -5.69 16.51 -7.47
CA ILE A 25 -6.68 15.61 -8.07
C ILE A 25 -6.81 14.32 -7.25
N TYR A 26 -5.69 13.75 -6.77
CA TYR A 26 -5.70 12.57 -5.92
C TYR A 26 -6.49 12.80 -4.63
N ASN A 27 -6.18 13.84 -3.87
CA ASN A 27 -6.83 14.18 -2.61
C ASN A 27 -8.32 14.52 -2.77
N ALA A 28 -8.71 15.06 -3.94
CA ALA A 28 -10.11 15.30 -4.25
C ALA A 28 -10.89 13.99 -4.56
N ASN A 29 -10.22 12.95 -5.06
CA ASN A 29 -10.82 11.63 -5.28
C ASN A 29 -10.85 10.78 -4.01
N TYR A 30 -9.87 10.98 -3.11
CA TYR A 30 -9.67 10.18 -1.91
C TYR A 30 -9.45 11.07 -0.68
N PRO A 31 -10.50 11.76 -0.20
CA PRO A 31 -10.37 12.70 0.93
C PRO A 31 -9.92 12.03 2.23
N ASP A 32 -10.22 10.72 2.41
CA ASP A 32 -9.81 9.93 3.58
C ASP A 32 -8.38 9.38 3.49
N TYR A 33 -7.69 9.58 2.36
CA TYR A 33 -6.34 9.07 2.08
C TYR A 33 -5.46 10.15 1.48
N ARG A 34 -5.50 11.33 2.09
CA ARG A 34 -4.76 12.48 1.59
C ARG A 34 -3.25 12.22 1.69
N ILE A 35 -2.55 12.70 0.69
CA ILE A 35 -1.09 12.66 0.63
C ILE A 35 -0.54 14.07 0.43
N SER A 36 0.70 14.29 0.84
CA SER A 36 1.43 15.52 0.54
C SER A 36 2.19 15.41 -0.80
N VAL A 37 2.59 16.57 -1.33
CA VAL A 37 3.48 16.60 -2.52
C VAL A 37 4.83 15.97 -2.20
N ALA A 38 5.36 16.22 -1.00
CA ALA A 38 6.63 15.64 -0.55
C ALA A 38 6.56 14.12 -0.47
N GLU A 39 5.48 13.57 0.12
CA GLU A 39 5.23 12.14 0.19
C GLU A 39 5.16 11.50 -1.21
N ARG A 40 4.37 12.09 -2.12
CA ARG A 40 4.24 11.56 -3.48
C ARG A 40 5.56 11.58 -4.23
N ARG A 41 6.33 12.66 -4.10
CA ARG A 41 7.64 12.80 -4.72
C ARG A 41 8.64 11.78 -4.16
N SER A 42 8.75 11.67 -2.84
CA SER A 42 9.64 10.71 -2.19
C SER A 42 9.36 9.27 -2.64
N ARG A 43 8.07 8.90 -2.74
CA ARG A 43 7.66 7.58 -3.24
C ARG A 43 8.07 7.35 -4.69
N ASP A 44 7.91 8.34 -5.56
CA ASP A 44 8.29 8.22 -6.98
C ASP A 44 9.82 8.22 -7.15
N GLU A 45 10.57 8.91 -6.31
CA GLU A 45 12.05 8.97 -6.29
C GLU A 45 12.69 7.69 -5.73
N SER A 46 12.00 6.97 -4.83
CA SER A 46 12.50 5.69 -4.31
C SER A 46 12.45 4.55 -5.34
N VAL A 47 11.74 4.73 -6.46
CA VAL A 47 11.63 3.70 -7.50
C VAL A 47 12.90 3.66 -8.36
N ASP A 48 13.58 2.53 -8.37
CA ASP A 48 14.68 2.25 -9.31
C ASP A 48 14.14 2.15 -10.74
N ARG A 49 14.24 3.24 -11.48
CA ARG A 49 13.73 3.35 -12.87
C ARG A 49 14.57 2.60 -13.91
N THR A 50 15.69 2.03 -13.52
CA THR A 50 16.48 1.16 -14.41
C THR A 50 15.84 -0.23 -14.50
N LYS A 51 15.12 -0.64 -13.46
CA LYS A 51 14.45 -1.94 -13.35
C LYS A 51 12.93 -1.83 -13.46
N TYR A 52 12.31 -0.85 -12.80
CA TYR A 52 10.86 -0.75 -12.67
C TYR A 52 10.29 0.37 -13.54
N LEU A 53 9.23 0.06 -14.27
CA LEU A 53 8.48 1.08 -14.98
C LEU A 53 7.72 1.96 -13.99
N LEU A 54 7.86 3.27 -14.16
CA LEU A 54 6.94 4.28 -13.65
C LEU A 54 6.64 5.25 -14.78
N LYS A 55 5.61 4.95 -15.54
CA LYS A 55 5.10 5.81 -16.62
C LYS A 55 3.88 6.56 -16.13
N ARG A 56 3.94 7.88 -16.19
CA ARG A 56 2.80 8.75 -15.84
C ARG A 56 2.63 9.81 -16.91
N PHE A 57 1.39 10.14 -17.22
CA PHE A 57 1.05 11.22 -18.14
C PHE A 57 -0.20 11.97 -17.67
N GLY A 58 -0.27 13.25 -18.03
CA GLY A 58 -1.44 14.09 -17.80
C GLY A 58 -2.36 14.13 -19.00
N CYS A 59 -3.67 13.98 -18.76
CA CYS A 59 -4.71 14.29 -19.74
C CYS A 59 -5.07 15.78 -19.63
N VAL A 60 -4.97 16.51 -20.74
CA VAL A 60 -5.11 17.96 -20.81
C VAL A 60 -6.39 18.33 -21.54
N ASP A 61 -7.15 19.21 -20.96
CA ASP A 61 -8.19 19.98 -21.65
C ASP A 61 -7.49 21.05 -22.48
N LEU A 62 -7.47 20.88 -23.80
CA LEU A 62 -6.73 21.75 -24.73
C LEU A 62 -7.37 23.13 -24.87
N GLU A 63 -8.66 23.28 -24.59
CA GLU A 63 -9.35 24.57 -24.64
C GLU A 63 -8.90 25.50 -23.50
N HIS A 64 -8.64 24.91 -22.32
CA HIS A 64 -8.25 25.65 -21.11
C HIS A 64 -6.79 25.46 -20.72
N ASP A 65 -6.01 24.74 -21.50
CA ASP A 65 -4.60 24.37 -21.24
C ASP A 65 -4.37 23.82 -19.81
N ARG A 66 -5.24 22.93 -19.37
CA ARG A 66 -5.25 22.45 -17.99
C ARG A 66 -5.29 20.93 -17.90
N ILE A 67 -4.42 20.35 -17.05
CA ILE A 67 -4.49 18.92 -16.73
C ILE A 67 -5.78 18.63 -15.94
N VAL A 68 -6.60 17.72 -16.44
CA VAL A 68 -7.90 17.31 -15.89
C VAL A 68 -7.90 15.87 -15.37
N GLY A 69 -6.83 15.12 -15.61
CA GLY A 69 -6.66 13.77 -15.14
C GLY A 69 -5.25 13.25 -15.35
N PHE A 70 -4.94 12.10 -14.77
CA PHE A 70 -3.67 11.40 -14.92
C PHE A 70 -3.89 9.92 -15.16
N GLY A 71 -3.00 9.32 -15.94
CA GLY A 71 -2.85 7.88 -16.09
C GLY A 71 -1.47 7.44 -15.62
N ASP A 72 -1.42 6.38 -14.82
CA ASP A 72 -0.19 5.73 -14.36
C ASP A 72 -0.15 4.29 -14.84
N LEU A 73 1.04 3.85 -15.28
CA LEU A 73 1.38 2.45 -15.52
C LEU A 73 2.68 2.16 -14.79
N ILE A 74 2.64 1.24 -13.82
CA ILE A 74 3.78 0.98 -12.94
C ILE A 74 4.02 -0.52 -12.73
N ASN A 75 5.29 -0.90 -12.54
CA ASN A 75 5.61 -2.16 -11.87
C ASN A 75 5.56 -1.96 -10.35
N VAL A 76 5.08 -2.97 -9.64
CA VAL A 76 5.13 -3.01 -8.18
C VAL A 76 6.34 -3.85 -7.78
N PRO A 77 7.32 -3.28 -7.04
CA PRO A 77 8.63 -3.92 -6.84
C PRO A 77 8.60 -5.30 -6.20
N ASP A 78 7.77 -5.49 -5.18
CA ASP A 78 7.61 -6.76 -4.44
C ASP A 78 6.66 -7.77 -5.11
N MET A 79 6.07 -7.36 -6.25
CA MET A 79 5.27 -8.18 -7.16
C MET A 79 5.75 -7.99 -8.61
N TYR A 80 7.06 -7.90 -8.80
CA TYR A 80 7.63 -7.54 -10.09
C TYR A 80 7.51 -8.65 -11.12
N HIS A 81 6.97 -8.28 -12.25
CA HIS A 81 7.06 -9.04 -13.50
C HIS A 81 7.17 -8.03 -14.65
N PRO A 82 8.05 -8.26 -15.66
CA PRO A 82 8.31 -7.28 -16.72
C PRO A 82 7.10 -6.97 -17.60
N GLN A 83 6.09 -7.83 -17.60
CA GLN A 83 4.87 -7.71 -18.42
C GLN A 83 3.57 -7.63 -17.59
N LYS A 84 3.65 -7.51 -16.25
CA LYS A 84 2.49 -7.30 -15.37
C LYS A 84 2.55 -5.91 -14.77
N PHE A 85 1.47 -5.16 -14.89
CA PHE A 85 1.48 -3.74 -14.53
C PHE A 85 0.24 -3.36 -13.72
N MET A 86 0.46 -2.50 -12.74
CA MET A 86 -0.63 -1.76 -12.13
C MET A 86 -0.95 -0.54 -12.98
N ALA A 87 -2.23 -0.41 -13.37
CA ALA A 87 -2.75 0.73 -14.10
C ALA A 87 -3.67 1.56 -13.21
N SER A 88 -3.48 2.86 -13.14
CA SER A 88 -4.39 3.73 -12.42
C SER A 88 -4.83 4.93 -13.25
N ILE A 89 -6.07 5.38 -12.99
CA ILE A 89 -6.70 6.50 -13.67
C ILE A 89 -7.23 7.44 -12.61
N LEU A 90 -6.84 8.69 -12.69
CA LEU A 90 -7.37 9.77 -11.87
C LEU A 90 -8.01 10.83 -12.76
N VAL A 91 -9.26 11.17 -12.51
CA VAL A 91 -9.95 12.28 -13.18
C VAL A 91 -10.43 13.25 -12.13
N GLU A 92 -10.23 14.53 -12.34
CA GLU A 92 -10.75 15.58 -11.46
C GLU A 92 -12.26 15.39 -11.25
N PRO A 93 -12.78 15.31 -10.00
CA PRO A 93 -14.17 14.91 -9.74
C PRO A 93 -15.20 15.72 -10.53
N LYS A 94 -15.00 17.05 -10.66
CA LYS A 94 -15.89 17.94 -11.42
C LYS A 94 -15.84 17.73 -12.94
N GLN A 95 -14.87 16.94 -13.44
CA GLN A 95 -14.66 16.65 -14.87
C GLN A 95 -14.98 15.19 -15.22
N GLN A 96 -15.43 14.39 -14.25
CA GLN A 96 -15.83 13.00 -14.49
C GLN A 96 -17.08 12.92 -15.39
N CYS A 97 -17.32 11.74 -15.96
CA CYS A 97 -18.42 11.44 -16.88
C CYS A 97 -18.41 12.27 -18.20
N ARG A 98 -17.26 12.84 -18.57
CA ARG A 98 -17.08 13.66 -19.80
C ARG A 98 -16.12 12.99 -20.82
N GLY A 99 -15.92 11.68 -20.74
CA GLY A 99 -15.04 10.92 -21.65
C GLY A 99 -13.56 10.88 -21.25
N ILE A 100 -13.10 11.70 -20.29
CA ILE A 100 -11.68 11.82 -19.90
C ILE A 100 -11.11 10.47 -19.42
N GLY A 101 -11.83 9.76 -18.53
CA GLY A 101 -11.40 8.45 -18.07
C GLY A 101 -11.24 7.42 -19.20
N ARG A 102 -12.12 7.48 -20.23
CA ARG A 102 -12.01 6.65 -21.43
C ARG A 102 -10.77 7.00 -22.24
N ALA A 103 -10.50 8.29 -22.45
CA ALA A 103 -9.32 8.74 -23.18
C ALA A 103 -8.03 8.28 -22.48
N ILE A 104 -7.94 8.45 -21.15
CA ILE A 104 -6.78 7.97 -20.37
C ILE A 104 -6.64 6.45 -20.47
N TYR A 105 -7.75 5.70 -20.37
CA TYR A 105 -7.73 4.25 -20.47
C TYR A 105 -7.20 3.78 -21.84
N ASN A 106 -7.67 4.37 -22.94
CA ASN A 106 -7.21 4.04 -24.29
C ASN A 106 -5.69 4.27 -24.40
N ARG A 107 -5.19 5.39 -23.87
CA ARG A 107 -3.75 5.66 -23.85
C ARG A 107 -2.96 4.64 -23.03
N LEU A 108 -3.51 4.18 -21.90
CA LEU A 108 -2.90 3.10 -21.10
C LEU A 108 -2.92 1.76 -21.86
N GLU A 109 -3.96 1.45 -22.63
CA GLU A 109 -4.00 0.24 -23.46
C GLU A 109 -2.91 0.27 -24.55
N GLU A 110 -2.64 1.42 -25.16
CA GLU A 110 -1.52 1.58 -26.10
C GLU A 110 -0.17 1.32 -25.41
N GLU A 111 0.05 1.87 -24.20
CA GLU A 111 1.27 1.66 -23.42
C GLU A 111 1.44 0.20 -23.01
N LEU A 112 0.35 -0.49 -22.65
CA LEU A 112 0.36 -1.93 -22.33
C LEU A 112 0.68 -2.77 -23.57
N ALA A 113 0.09 -2.46 -24.70
CA ALA A 113 0.33 -3.17 -25.96
C ALA A 113 1.79 -3.04 -26.42
N GLN A 114 2.37 -1.83 -26.35
CA GLN A 114 3.78 -1.58 -26.69
C GLN A 114 4.77 -2.40 -25.83
N ARG A 115 4.36 -2.77 -24.60
CA ARG A 115 5.19 -3.55 -23.65
C ARG A 115 4.88 -5.04 -23.68
N ASN A 116 4.05 -5.48 -24.63
CA ASN A 116 3.59 -6.87 -24.68
C ASN A 116 3.03 -7.36 -23.33
N ALA A 117 2.29 -6.48 -22.63
CA ALA A 117 1.74 -6.79 -21.34
C ALA A 117 0.83 -8.03 -21.39
N ILE A 118 0.97 -8.91 -20.40
CA ILE A 118 0.16 -10.12 -20.23
C ILE A 118 -0.97 -9.89 -19.23
N LEU A 119 -0.76 -8.99 -18.25
CA LEU A 119 -1.74 -8.68 -17.22
C LEU A 119 -1.67 -7.21 -16.82
N ALA A 120 -2.84 -6.61 -16.69
CA ALA A 120 -3.00 -5.31 -16.02
C ALA A 120 -3.93 -5.47 -14.81
N TRP A 121 -3.60 -4.80 -13.71
CA TRP A 121 -4.46 -4.75 -12.53
C TRP A 121 -4.64 -3.32 -12.02
N THR A 122 -5.69 -3.11 -11.27
CA THR A 122 -6.05 -1.80 -10.69
C THR A 122 -6.77 -1.98 -9.36
N MET A 123 -6.91 -0.88 -8.63
CA MET A 123 -7.66 -0.86 -7.37
C MET A 123 -8.78 0.19 -7.43
N ALA A 124 -9.93 -0.15 -6.86
CA ALA A 124 -11.06 0.76 -6.71
C ALA A 124 -11.68 0.60 -5.31
N LYS A 125 -12.04 1.72 -4.65
CA LYS A 125 -12.79 1.65 -3.38
C LYS A 125 -14.15 1.01 -3.60
N GLU A 126 -14.62 0.18 -2.65
CA GLU A 126 -15.92 -0.51 -2.70
C GLU A 126 -17.09 0.49 -2.81
N ASP A 127 -16.97 1.67 -2.18
CA ASP A 127 -17.97 2.73 -2.20
C ASP A 127 -17.95 3.62 -3.46
N LEU A 128 -17.12 3.27 -4.45
CA LEU A 128 -17.05 3.92 -5.75
C LEU A 128 -17.55 2.99 -6.88
N PRO A 129 -18.85 2.58 -6.89
CA PRO A 129 -19.37 1.56 -7.81
C PRO A 129 -19.23 1.97 -9.28
N LYS A 130 -19.30 3.26 -9.60
CA LYS A 130 -19.10 3.77 -10.96
C LYS A 130 -17.68 3.51 -11.46
N ARG A 131 -16.68 3.53 -10.56
CA ARG A 131 -15.29 3.23 -10.90
C ARG A 131 -15.09 1.73 -11.12
N ILE A 132 -15.67 0.89 -10.28
CA ILE A 132 -15.64 -0.57 -10.44
C ILE A 132 -16.29 -0.94 -11.78
N GLU A 133 -17.48 -0.39 -12.05
CA GLU A 133 -18.21 -0.65 -13.31
C GLU A 133 -17.45 -0.13 -14.53
N PHE A 134 -16.73 0.99 -14.42
CA PHE A 134 -15.87 1.51 -15.48
C PHE A 134 -14.81 0.49 -15.92
N PHE A 135 -14.14 -0.15 -14.96
CA PHE A 135 -13.14 -1.19 -15.24
C PHE A 135 -13.78 -2.52 -15.68
N ARG A 136 -14.91 -2.92 -15.07
CA ARG A 136 -15.64 -4.14 -15.45
C ARG A 136 -16.05 -4.12 -16.93
N ARG A 137 -16.57 -2.98 -17.42
CA ARG A 137 -16.91 -2.80 -18.86
C ARG A 137 -15.70 -2.85 -19.79
N ARG A 138 -14.48 -2.82 -19.26
CA ARG A 138 -13.23 -2.94 -20.01
C ARG A 138 -12.56 -4.31 -19.86
N GLY A 139 -13.30 -5.27 -19.34
CA GLY A 139 -12.86 -6.65 -19.20
C GLY A 139 -12.03 -6.93 -17.95
N PHE A 140 -12.02 -6.01 -16.97
CA PHE A 140 -11.44 -6.31 -15.66
C PHE A 140 -12.44 -7.12 -14.82
N ILE A 141 -11.94 -8.13 -14.13
CA ILE A 141 -12.68 -8.94 -13.16
C ILE A 141 -12.18 -8.66 -11.74
N GLU A 142 -13.07 -8.78 -10.77
CA GLU A 142 -12.69 -8.68 -9.35
C GLU A 142 -11.89 -9.91 -8.95
N LYS A 143 -10.70 -9.71 -8.35
CA LYS A 143 -9.80 -10.79 -7.93
C LYS A 143 -9.86 -11.01 -6.42
N THR A 144 -9.60 -9.97 -5.66
CA THR A 144 -9.58 -10.00 -4.19
C THR A 144 -9.98 -8.63 -3.64
N LYS A 145 -10.11 -8.55 -2.32
CA LYS A 145 -10.41 -7.31 -1.61
C LYS A 145 -9.40 -7.09 -0.50
N ASN A 146 -8.97 -5.85 -0.35
CA ASN A 146 -8.21 -5.40 0.78
C ASN A 146 -9.11 -4.60 1.72
N TRP A 147 -9.34 -5.12 2.93
CA TRP A 147 -10.15 -4.45 3.92
C TRP A 147 -9.30 -3.56 4.81
N GLU A 148 -9.67 -2.29 4.86
CA GLU A 148 -9.19 -1.39 5.89
C GLU A 148 -9.84 -1.74 7.23
N SER A 149 -9.06 -1.65 8.30
CA SER A 149 -9.53 -1.75 9.67
C SER A 149 -8.93 -0.63 10.51
N ARG A 150 -9.75 0.00 11.35
CA ARG A 150 -9.30 1.07 12.25
C ARG A 150 -9.57 0.72 13.71
N LEU A 151 -8.62 1.07 14.56
CA LEU A 151 -8.72 1.01 16.01
C LEU A 151 -8.66 2.43 16.57
N ASP A 152 -9.66 2.81 17.35
CA ASP A 152 -9.63 4.03 18.15
C ASP A 152 -8.73 3.80 19.37
N LEU A 153 -7.56 4.44 19.37
CA LEU A 153 -6.56 4.29 20.45
C LEU A 153 -6.99 4.95 21.76
N LEU A 154 -7.91 5.92 21.73
CA LEU A 154 -8.39 6.61 22.93
C LEU A 154 -9.28 5.70 23.76
N THR A 155 -10.04 4.82 23.10
CA THR A 155 -11.02 3.94 23.76
C THR A 155 -10.59 2.47 23.79
N ALA A 156 -9.52 2.11 23.06
CA ALA A 156 -9.04 0.72 22.99
C ALA A 156 -8.63 0.20 24.38
N ASP A 157 -9.23 -0.89 24.83
CA ASP A 157 -8.84 -1.61 26.05
C ASP A 157 -7.89 -2.76 25.70
N THR A 158 -6.63 -2.66 26.09
CA THR A 158 -5.59 -3.66 25.86
C THR A 158 -5.37 -4.56 27.09
N ALA A 159 -5.92 -4.22 28.25
CA ALA A 159 -5.70 -4.95 29.50
C ALA A 159 -6.06 -6.44 29.41
N PRO A 160 -7.19 -6.87 28.81
CA PRO A 160 -7.54 -8.29 28.69
C PRO A 160 -6.54 -9.11 27.86
N PHE A 161 -5.74 -8.43 27.03
CA PHE A 161 -4.80 -9.06 26.09
C PHE A 161 -3.36 -9.04 26.56
N GLN A 162 -3.03 -8.38 27.68
CA GLN A 162 -1.66 -8.32 28.22
C GLN A 162 -1.04 -9.71 28.38
N ARG A 163 -1.85 -10.71 28.68
CA ARG A 163 -1.43 -12.13 28.76
C ARG A 163 -0.67 -12.65 27.54
N TYR A 164 -0.84 -12.05 26.34
CA TYR A 164 -0.10 -12.45 25.13
C TYR A 164 1.34 -11.98 25.19
N ILE A 165 1.60 -10.79 25.74
CA ILE A 165 2.96 -10.27 25.97
C ILE A 165 3.62 -11.14 27.05
N ASP A 166 2.92 -11.40 28.17
CA ASP A 166 3.44 -12.20 29.29
C ASP A 166 3.77 -13.64 28.84
N LYS A 167 2.89 -14.25 28.03
CA LYS A 167 3.12 -15.57 27.46
C LYS A 167 4.33 -15.60 26.54
N ALA A 168 4.50 -14.57 25.69
CA ALA A 168 5.65 -14.46 24.80
C ALA A 168 6.96 -14.34 25.61
N LEU A 169 6.99 -13.46 26.61
CA LEU A 169 8.16 -13.27 27.49
C LEU A 169 8.51 -14.55 28.25
N LYS A 170 7.53 -15.23 28.84
CA LYS A 170 7.72 -16.52 29.51
C LYS A 170 8.21 -17.63 28.57
N GLY A 171 7.85 -17.53 27.29
CA GLY A 171 8.30 -18.42 26.22
C GLY A 171 9.65 -18.06 25.62
N GLY A 172 10.42 -17.17 26.25
CA GLY A 172 11.77 -16.78 25.78
C GLY A 172 11.79 -15.74 24.65
N ILE A 173 10.62 -15.15 24.30
CA ILE A 173 10.57 -14.07 23.32
C ILE A 173 10.86 -12.73 23.99
N THR A 174 11.75 -11.96 23.41
CA THR A 174 12.02 -10.57 23.76
C THR A 174 11.55 -9.65 22.66
N PHE A 175 11.35 -8.37 22.97
CA PHE A 175 10.92 -7.36 22.02
C PHE A 175 11.93 -6.21 22.00
N THR A 176 12.27 -5.76 20.80
CA THR A 176 13.11 -4.60 20.53
C THR A 176 12.43 -3.73 19.48
N THR A 177 13.01 -2.57 19.18
CA THR A 177 12.53 -1.68 18.10
C THR A 177 13.56 -1.54 16.99
N LEU A 178 13.13 -1.11 15.82
CA LEU A 178 14.06 -0.79 14.73
C LEU A 178 15.06 0.29 15.16
N ALA A 179 14.61 1.29 15.93
CA ALA A 179 15.47 2.35 16.46
C ALA A 179 16.60 1.81 17.35
N GLU A 180 16.32 0.78 18.14
CA GLU A 180 17.33 0.08 18.95
C GLU A 180 18.27 -0.75 18.07
N GLU A 181 17.71 -1.52 17.12
CA GLU A 181 18.50 -2.38 16.24
C GLU A 181 19.41 -1.59 15.27
N GLN A 182 19.02 -0.40 14.85
CA GLN A 182 19.87 0.51 14.08
C GLN A 182 21.18 0.85 14.80
N ARG A 183 21.18 0.90 16.14
CA ARG A 183 22.38 1.16 16.95
C ARG A 183 23.34 -0.04 16.96
N HIS A 184 22.83 -1.24 16.65
CA HIS A 184 23.66 -2.45 16.55
C HIS A 184 24.32 -2.63 15.17
N GLY A 185 24.06 -1.69 14.25
CA GLY A 185 24.73 -1.63 12.94
C GLY A 185 24.07 -2.48 11.86
N GLN A 186 24.79 -2.61 10.74
CA GLN A 186 24.23 -3.19 9.51
C GLN A 186 23.85 -4.67 9.62
N ASP A 187 24.55 -5.45 10.44
CA ASP A 187 24.23 -6.88 10.59
C ASP A 187 22.82 -7.09 11.17
N SER A 188 22.41 -6.26 12.12
CA SER A 188 21.04 -6.27 12.64
C SER A 188 20.02 -5.92 11.57
N LEU A 189 20.31 -4.90 10.75
CA LEU A 189 19.43 -4.47 9.67
C LEU A 189 19.29 -5.55 8.57
N ARG A 190 20.37 -6.26 8.24
CA ARG A 190 20.32 -7.39 7.30
C ARG A 190 19.45 -8.53 7.82
N LYS A 191 19.53 -8.87 9.12
CA LYS A 191 18.66 -9.85 9.76
C LYS A 191 17.19 -9.44 9.75
N ILE A 192 16.92 -8.14 9.93
CA ILE A 192 15.54 -7.60 9.82
C ILE A 192 15.06 -7.72 8.38
N HIS A 193 15.88 -7.36 7.39
CA HIS A 193 15.54 -7.55 5.98
C HIS A 193 15.19 -9.02 5.68
N GLU A 194 16.00 -9.98 6.10
CA GLU A 194 15.70 -11.41 5.94
C GLU A 194 14.38 -11.82 6.59
N LEU A 195 14.11 -11.32 7.80
CA LEU A 195 12.83 -11.54 8.48
C LEU A 195 11.66 -11.00 7.67
N VAL A 196 11.76 -9.76 7.16
CA VAL A 196 10.74 -9.11 6.34
C VAL A 196 10.47 -9.94 5.08
N GLN A 197 11.51 -10.34 4.34
CA GLN A 197 11.35 -11.15 3.12
C GLN A 197 10.62 -12.48 3.41
N ARG A 198 10.98 -13.18 4.50
CA ARG A 198 10.31 -14.42 4.90
C ARG A 198 8.84 -14.21 5.27
N ILE A 199 8.53 -13.13 5.98
CA ILE A 199 7.16 -12.81 6.37
C ILE A 199 6.33 -12.43 5.15
N GLN A 200 6.88 -11.59 4.26
CA GLN A 200 6.20 -11.14 3.07
C GLN A 200 5.95 -12.24 2.06
N ALA A 201 6.85 -13.22 1.95
CA ALA A 201 6.65 -14.40 1.11
C ALA A 201 5.43 -15.26 1.54
N ASP A 202 4.99 -15.14 2.79
CA ASP A 202 3.85 -15.88 3.35
C ASP A 202 2.54 -15.08 3.33
N MET A 203 2.57 -13.81 2.91
CA MET A 203 1.36 -12.97 2.86
C MET A 203 0.54 -13.28 1.60
N PRO A 204 -0.80 -13.36 1.72
CA PRO A 204 -1.65 -13.45 0.54
C PRO A 204 -1.40 -12.25 -0.39
N ARG A 205 -1.26 -12.53 -1.70
CA ARG A 205 -0.97 -11.54 -2.74
C ARG A 205 -1.72 -11.87 -4.03
N GLU A 206 -1.80 -10.88 -4.89
CA GLU A 206 -2.46 -10.99 -6.21
C GLU A 206 -1.57 -11.67 -7.25
N THR A 207 -0.25 -11.54 -7.09
CA THR A 207 0.77 -12.13 -7.97
C THR A 207 1.88 -12.74 -7.13
N ASP A 208 2.83 -13.42 -7.77
CA ASP A 208 3.98 -14.01 -7.08
C ASP A 208 4.82 -12.96 -6.37
N PHE A 209 5.30 -13.32 -5.19
CA PHE A 209 6.19 -12.47 -4.41
C PHE A 209 7.58 -12.40 -5.07
N THR A 210 8.06 -11.18 -5.28
CA THR A 210 9.43 -10.92 -5.72
C THR A 210 10.23 -10.37 -4.55
N PRO A 211 11.22 -11.12 -4.03
CA PRO A 211 12.07 -10.63 -2.95
C PRO A 211 12.82 -9.37 -3.34
N LEU A 212 12.82 -8.38 -2.45
CA LEU A 212 13.62 -7.17 -2.61
C LEU A 212 15.06 -7.42 -2.15
N THR A 213 16.05 -6.85 -2.85
CA THR A 213 17.41 -6.80 -2.32
C THR A 213 17.47 -5.94 -1.06
N TYR A 214 18.56 -6.04 -0.29
CA TYR A 214 18.74 -5.19 0.90
C TYR A 214 18.67 -3.69 0.53
N GLU A 215 19.34 -3.30 -0.54
CA GLU A 215 19.40 -1.90 -1.01
C GLU A 215 18.02 -1.40 -1.44
N GLN A 216 17.22 -2.24 -2.08
CA GLN A 216 15.83 -1.91 -2.45
C GLN A 216 14.96 -1.76 -1.21
N TRP A 217 15.03 -2.73 -0.28
CA TRP A 217 14.30 -2.64 0.99
C TRP A 217 14.74 -1.41 1.81
N GLU A 218 16.03 -1.12 1.87
CA GLU A 218 16.55 0.08 2.52
C GLU A 218 15.93 1.34 1.90
N SER A 219 15.90 1.43 0.56
CA SER A 219 15.34 2.58 -0.16
C SER A 219 13.84 2.76 0.10
N PHE A 220 13.07 1.68 -0.02
CA PHE A 220 11.59 1.74 0.09
C PHE A 220 11.10 1.82 1.54
N SER A 221 11.82 1.18 2.47
CA SER A 221 11.38 1.04 3.86
C SER A 221 12.18 1.91 4.83
N LEU A 222 13.49 1.69 4.96
CA LEU A 222 14.29 2.40 5.97
C LEU A 222 14.44 3.88 5.69
N LYS A 223 14.57 4.26 4.42
CA LYS A 223 14.69 5.67 3.99
C LYS A 223 13.34 6.36 3.80
N ASN A 224 12.23 5.64 4.04
CA ASN A 224 10.91 6.26 4.01
C ASN A 224 10.78 7.29 5.15
N PRO A 225 10.60 8.59 4.85
CA PRO A 225 10.54 9.63 5.88
C PRO A 225 9.35 9.50 6.83
N GLN A 226 8.36 8.70 6.48
CA GLN A 226 7.17 8.43 7.30
C GLN A 226 7.32 7.22 8.22
N LEU A 227 8.36 6.40 8.03
CA LEU A 227 8.65 5.29 8.94
C LEU A 227 8.85 5.82 10.37
N VAL A 228 8.32 5.08 11.34
CA VAL A 228 8.48 5.39 12.77
C VAL A 228 9.33 4.27 13.41
N PRO A 229 10.66 4.41 13.48
CA PRO A 229 11.55 3.35 13.95
C PRO A 229 11.27 2.89 15.38
N GLU A 230 10.83 3.80 16.27
CA GLU A 230 10.46 3.53 17.65
C GLU A 230 9.13 2.74 17.76
N GLY A 231 8.28 2.82 16.75
CA GLY A 231 7.02 2.09 16.64
C GLY A 231 7.13 0.81 15.81
N TYR A 232 8.30 0.52 15.25
CA TYR A 232 8.59 -0.70 14.52
C TYR A 232 9.12 -1.75 15.49
N PHE A 233 8.25 -2.65 15.94
CA PHE A 233 8.60 -3.69 16.90
C PHE A 233 9.06 -4.98 16.23
N ILE A 234 10.06 -5.60 16.84
CA ILE A 234 10.68 -6.85 16.41
C ILE A 234 10.66 -7.82 17.59
N ALA A 235 10.16 -9.04 17.36
CA ALA A 235 10.21 -10.13 18.33
C ALA A 235 11.45 -10.99 18.06
N LYS A 236 12.17 -11.36 19.11
CA LYS A 236 13.41 -12.14 19.08
C LYS A 236 13.31 -13.34 20.01
N GLU A 237 13.90 -14.47 19.60
CA GLU A 237 14.19 -15.60 20.48
C GLU A 237 15.70 -15.85 20.47
N GLY A 238 16.38 -15.43 21.54
CA GLY A 238 17.84 -15.34 21.54
C GLY A 238 18.37 -14.48 20.39
N PRO A 239 19.27 -14.99 19.54
CA PRO A 239 19.81 -14.25 18.40
C PRO A 239 18.88 -14.19 17.18
N ASN A 240 17.76 -14.93 17.20
CA ASN A 240 16.89 -15.08 16.04
C ASN A 240 15.79 -14.01 16.03
N TYR A 241 15.59 -13.37 14.90
CA TYR A 241 14.47 -12.48 14.64
C TYR A 241 13.30 -13.33 14.15
N VAL A 242 12.17 -13.31 14.87
CA VAL A 242 11.07 -14.27 14.68
C VAL A 242 9.74 -13.64 14.28
N GLY A 243 9.59 -12.35 14.45
CA GLY A 243 8.39 -11.62 14.06
C GLY A 243 8.58 -10.11 14.09
N MET A 244 7.71 -9.39 13.42
CA MET A 244 7.76 -7.93 13.37
C MET A 244 6.38 -7.31 13.18
N SER A 245 6.27 -6.03 13.53
CA SER A 245 5.15 -5.16 13.19
C SER A 245 5.65 -3.73 13.04
N ASN A 246 5.38 -3.11 11.89
CA ASN A 246 5.85 -1.77 11.57
C ASN A 246 4.72 -0.75 11.45
N VAL A 247 5.05 0.52 11.66
CA VAL A 247 4.12 1.63 11.51
C VAL A 247 4.76 2.81 10.79
N HIS A 248 3.87 3.56 10.10
CA HIS A 248 4.21 4.81 9.43
C HIS A 248 3.27 5.91 9.94
N ARG A 249 3.80 7.12 10.10
CA ARG A 249 2.97 8.30 10.34
C ARG A 249 2.33 8.76 9.03
N ILE A 250 1.24 9.48 9.14
CA ILE A 250 0.56 10.11 7.99
C ILE A 250 0.67 11.62 8.16
N ASP A 251 1.51 12.27 7.35
CA ASP A 251 1.82 13.69 7.52
C ASP A 251 0.59 14.61 7.34
N THR A 252 -0.37 14.19 6.53
CA THR A 252 -1.64 14.91 6.33
C THR A 252 -2.70 14.64 7.41
N GLU A 253 -2.43 13.68 8.32
CA GLU A 253 -3.33 13.30 9.42
C GLU A 253 -2.49 12.89 10.66
N PRO A 254 -1.89 13.86 11.39
CA PRO A 254 -0.90 13.59 12.45
C PRO A 254 -1.38 12.69 13.60
N GLY A 255 -2.70 12.58 13.79
CA GLY A 255 -3.29 11.69 14.81
C GLY A 255 -3.43 10.23 14.35
N LEU A 256 -3.08 9.91 13.11
CA LEU A 256 -3.22 8.58 12.50
C LEU A 256 -1.85 7.91 12.37
N LEU A 257 -1.77 6.66 12.84
CA LEU A 257 -0.70 5.72 12.48
C LEU A 257 -1.23 4.71 11.47
N ASN A 258 -0.45 4.44 10.44
CA ASN A 258 -0.68 3.33 9.52
C ASN A 258 0.19 2.15 9.95
N GLN A 259 -0.42 1.03 10.32
CA GLN A 259 0.26 -0.23 10.59
C GLN A 259 0.26 -1.05 9.30
N ASP A 260 1.42 -1.26 8.73
CA ASP A 260 1.58 -2.03 7.50
C ASP A 260 1.72 -3.52 7.82
N ASP A 261 2.93 -4.04 7.73
CA ASP A 261 3.17 -5.46 7.92
C ASP A 261 3.13 -5.86 9.40
N THR A 262 2.47 -6.95 9.69
CA THR A 262 2.60 -7.69 10.95
C THR A 262 2.71 -9.16 10.61
N GLY A 263 3.80 -9.78 11.01
CA GLY A 263 4.01 -11.19 10.71
C GLY A 263 4.94 -11.90 11.68
N VAL A 264 4.86 -13.21 11.65
CA VAL A 264 5.67 -14.13 12.46
C VAL A 264 6.12 -15.29 11.58
N ARG A 265 7.38 -15.66 11.65
CA ARG A 265 7.93 -16.82 10.96
C ARG A 265 7.10 -18.08 11.24
N ARG A 266 6.93 -18.94 10.24
CA ARG A 266 5.99 -20.10 10.29
C ARG A 266 6.17 -20.97 11.53
N GLU A 267 7.42 -21.27 11.86
CA GLU A 267 7.80 -22.12 12.98
C GLU A 267 7.53 -21.52 14.37
N TYR A 268 7.20 -20.22 14.41
CA TYR A 268 6.87 -19.50 15.65
C TYR A 268 5.38 -19.13 15.76
N ARG A 269 4.56 -19.51 14.76
CA ARG A 269 3.11 -19.22 14.77
C ARG A 269 2.39 -20.02 15.86
N GLY A 270 1.16 -19.61 16.18
CA GLY A 270 0.35 -20.23 17.23
C GLY A 270 0.76 -19.87 18.66
N ARG A 271 1.90 -19.19 18.86
CA ARG A 271 2.42 -18.80 20.19
C ARG A 271 1.89 -17.45 20.68
N GLY A 272 1.04 -16.74 19.91
CA GLY A 272 0.46 -15.44 20.27
C GLY A 272 1.37 -14.23 19.98
N ILE A 273 2.54 -14.42 19.34
CA ILE A 273 3.55 -13.38 19.09
C ILE A 273 3.00 -12.23 18.22
N ALA A 274 2.21 -12.54 17.17
CA ALA A 274 1.61 -11.50 16.35
C ALA A 274 0.67 -10.58 17.15
N THR A 275 -0.14 -11.15 18.05
CA THR A 275 -0.99 -10.38 18.96
C THR A 275 -0.16 -9.52 19.91
N ALA A 276 0.93 -10.07 20.47
CA ALA A 276 1.85 -9.32 21.35
C ALA A 276 2.52 -8.15 20.62
N LEU A 277 2.97 -8.34 19.37
CA LEU A 277 3.53 -7.28 18.53
C LEU A 277 2.51 -6.17 18.26
N LYS A 278 1.27 -6.52 17.90
CA LYS A 278 0.20 -5.53 17.72
C LYS A 278 -0.11 -4.76 19.00
N LEU A 279 -0.11 -5.42 20.15
CA LEU A 279 -0.27 -4.75 21.46
C LEU A 279 0.84 -3.75 21.72
N LYS A 280 2.11 -4.10 21.41
CA LYS A 280 3.24 -3.14 21.51
C LYS A 280 3.03 -1.91 20.63
N VAL A 281 2.54 -2.09 19.39
CA VAL A 281 2.21 -0.98 18.50
C VAL A 281 1.06 -0.13 19.06
N ILE A 282 0.00 -0.74 19.58
CA ILE A 282 -1.13 -0.05 20.20
C ILE A 282 -0.66 0.78 21.41
N ASP A 283 0.14 0.18 22.30
CA ASP A 283 0.70 0.88 23.46
C ASP A 283 1.62 2.02 23.05
N PHE A 284 2.44 1.83 22.01
CA PHE A 284 3.25 2.90 21.43
C PHE A 284 2.38 4.06 20.93
N GLY A 285 1.36 3.75 20.14
CA GLY A 285 0.44 4.75 19.59
C GLY A 285 -0.25 5.57 20.70
N LYS A 286 -0.76 4.91 21.73
CA LYS A 286 -1.37 5.55 22.90
C LYS A 286 -0.39 6.48 23.63
N LYS A 287 0.82 5.99 23.92
CA LYS A 287 1.86 6.74 24.65
C LYS A 287 2.35 7.97 23.90
N ASN A 288 2.31 7.93 22.56
CA ASN A 288 2.77 9.03 21.71
C ASN A 288 1.65 9.93 21.19
N GLY A 289 0.42 9.82 21.76
CA GLY A 289 -0.68 10.72 21.49
C GLY A 289 -1.40 10.51 20.16
N TYR A 290 -1.18 9.37 19.50
CA TYR A 290 -1.97 9.02 18.32
C TYR A 290 -3.39 8.64 18.72
N ARG A 291 -4.36 8.93 17.84
CA ARG A 291 -5.78 8.68 18.09
C ARG A 291 -6.30 7.45 17.38
N THR A 292 -5.74 7.15 16.22
CA THR A 292 -6.22 6.07 15.36
C THR A 292 -5.06 5.23 14.87
N LEU A 293 -5.22 3.92 14.90
CA LEU A 293 -4.36 2.95 14.24
C LEU A 293 -5.13 2.33 13.08
N ARG A 294 -4.62 2.48 11.86
CA ARG A 294 -5.19 1.94 10.62
C ARG A 294 -4.33 0.79 10.11
N THR A 295 -4.95 -0.25 9.58
CA THR A 295 -4.27 -1.37 8.93
C THR A 295 -5.08 -1.92 7.76
N TRP A 296 -4.43 -2.70 6.88
CA TRP A 296 -5.02 -3.29 5.69
C TRP A 296 -4.77 -4.78 5.68
N ASN A 297 -5.75 -5.55 5.25
CA ASN A 297 -5.58 -6.98 5.09
C ASN A 297 -6.35 -7.49 3.88
N ASP A 298 -5.73 -8.39 3.14
CA ASP A 298 -6.45 -9.19 2.15
C ASP A 298 -7.62 -9.94 2.80
N SER A 299 -8.73 -10.02 2.10
CA SER A 299 -9.96 -10.67 2.58
C SER A 299 -9.78 -12.17 2.86
N SER A 300 -8.78 -12.80 2.26
CA SER A 300 -8.42 -14.20 2.50
C SER A 300 -7.55 -14.42 3.74
N ASN A 301 -6.98 -13.35 4.33
CA ASN A 301 -6.10 -13.44 5.50
C ASN A 301 -6.90 -13.59 6.80
N ALA A 302 -7.67 -14.68 6.89
CA ALA A 302 -8.53 -14.96 8.05
C ALA A 302 -7.79 -14.92 9.40
N PRO A 303 -6.55 -15.44 9.54
CA PRO A 303 -5.82 -15.37 10.81
C PRO A 303 -5.56 -13.94 11.29
N MET A 304 -5.12 -13.03 10.40
CA MET A 304 -4.83 -11.66 10.77
C MET A 304 -6.11 -10.86 11.01
N LEU A 305 -7.16 -11.08 10.21
CA LEU A 305 -8.48 -10.49 10.42
C LEU A 305 -9.05 -10.88 11.79
N ALA A 306 -8.88 -12.13 12.22
CA ALA A 306 -9.29 -12.60 13.55
C ALA A 306 -8.51 -11.87 14.68
N VAL A 307 -7.20 -11.67 14.52
CA VAL A 307 -6.38 -10.91 15.47
C VAL A 307 -6.86 -9.45 15.54
N ASN A 308 -7.12 -8.80 14.40
CA ASN A 308 -7.61 -7.42 14.36
C ASN A 308 -8.97 -7.29 15.04
N THR A 309 -9.94 -8.15 14.70
CA THR A 309 -11.28 -8.15 15.32
C THR A 309 -11.19 -8.32 16.83
N LYS A 310 -10.36 -9.27 17.30
CA LYS A 310 -10.13 -9.52 18.71
C LYS A 310 -9.57 -8.32 19.46
N LEU A 311 -8.68 -7.54 18.84
CA LEU A 311 -8.10 -6.33 19.41
C LEU A 311 -9.01 -5.10 19.28
N GLY A 312 -10.22 -5.24 18.73
CA GLY A 312 -11.22 -4.18 18.62
C GLY A 312 -11.12 -3.32 17.37
N PHE A 313 -10.32 -3.71 16.38
CA PHE A 313 -10.32 -3.05 15.09
C PHE A 313 -11.69 -3.20 14.41
N LYS A 314 -12.20 -2.11 13.89
CA LYS A 314 -13.46 -2.05 13.16
C LYS A 314 -13.19 -1.95 11.66
N ARG A 315 -13.77 -2.87 10.89
CA ARG A 315 -13.69 -2.85 9.43
C ARG A 315 -14.29 -1.56 8.87
N GLN A 316 -13.61 -1.00 7.89
CA GLN A 316 -14.02 0.14 7.09
C GLN A 316 -14.30 -0.30 5.64
N VAL A 317 -14.59 0.69 4.78
CA VAL A 317 -14.70 0.49 3.34
C VAL A 317 -13.38 -0.06 2.79
N GLY A 318 -13.48 -1.15 2.04
CA GLY A 318 -12.33 -1.81 1.45
C GLY A 318 -11.98 -1.32 0.05
N TRP A 319 -10.94 -1.93 -0.51
CA TRP A 319 -10.54 -1.75 -1.89
C TRP A 319 -10.69 -3.07 -2.64
N VAL A 320 -11.30 -2.99 -3.80
CA VAL A 320 -11.43 -4.11 -4.73
C VAL A 320 -10.23 -4.09 -5.66
N MET A 321 -9.48 -5.17 -5.64
CA MET A 321 -8.46 -5.45 -6.65
C MET A 321 -9.15 -6.02 -7.88
N MET A 322 -8.88 -5.46 -9.04
CA MET A 322 -9.41 -5.91 -10.32
C MET A 322 -8.27 -6.21 -11.28
N GLU A 323 -8.37 -7.30 -12.02
CA GLU A 323 -7.37 -7.70 -13.00
C GLU A 323 -7.96 -7.90 -14.38
N LYS A 324 -7.16 -7.68 -15.42
CA LYS A 324 -7.47 -8.00 -16.82
C LYS A 324 -6.30 -8.80 -17.40
N ILE A 325 -6.58 -10.04 -17.82
CA ILE A 325 -5.63 -10.84 -18.59
C ILE A 325 -5.66 -10.29 -20.02
N LEU A 326 -4.52 -9.88 -20.53
CA LEU A 326 -4.35 -9.28 -21.85
C LEU A 326 -3.88 -10.32 -22.87
N ARG A 327 -3.05 -11.25 -22.44
CA ARG A 327 -2.55 -12.39 -23.22
C ARG A 327 -2.33 -13.57 -22.26
N SER A 328 -2.47 -14.80 -22.76
CA SER A 328 -1.99 -15.97 -22.02
C SER A 328 -0.47 -15.87 -21.84
N GLU A 329 0.02 -16.26 -20.67
CA GLU A 329 1.47 -16.47 -20.50
C GLU A 329 1.86 -17.53 -21.54
N SER A 330 2.66 -17.15 -22.54
CA SER A 330 3.30 -18.16 -23.41
C SER A 330 4.16 -19.02 -22.50
N SER A 331 3.90 -20.31 -22.45
CA SER A 331 4.81 -21.25 -21.79
C SER A 331 6.21 -21.04 -22.36
N PRO A 332 7.26 -21.06 -21.50
CA PRO A 332 8.64 -20.84 -21.91
C PRO A 332 9.10 -21.88 -22.92
#